data_e05e95641b70b78a37aab361a3d54f19
#
_entry.id   e05e95641b70b78a37aab361a3d54f19
#
_cell.length_a   1.000
_cell.length_b   1.000
_cell.length_c   1.000
_cell.angle_alpha   90.00
_cell.angle_beta   90.00
_cell.angle_gamma   90.00
#
_symmetry.space_group_name_H-M   'P 1'
#
loop_
_entity.id
_entity.type
_entity.pdbx_description
1 polymer ?
#
loop_
_entity_poly.entity_id
_entity_poly.type
_entity_poly.pdbx_seq_one_letter_code
_entity_poly.pdbx_strand_id
1 'polypeptide(L)'
;MIRKIEKILLLSVFLIISVSVSAQEGAYGAYSPYSIFGIGDLSKEGTAYNKSMGGVGIATRNNRVINYMNPAAVTARDSLSFMADFGLVQNNKMFAQGDLRSGNNTFNIYDFVMSFPIWRSSAFMVGITPYSD
;
A
#
# COMPACT_ATOMS: atom_id res chain seq x y z
N MET A 1 11.86 -38.31 8.95
CA MET A 1 12.64 -37.07 8.76
C MET A 1 11.76 -35.96 8.24
N ILE A 2 10.99 -36.16 7.21
CA ILE A 2 10.04 -35.19 6.59
C ILE A 2 9.06 -34.58 7.61
N ARG A 3 8.40 -35.36 8.43
CA ARG A 3 7.46 -34.89 9.48
C ARG A 3 8.08 -33.94 10.52
N LYS A 4 9.39 -34.02 10.76
CA LYS A 4 10.08 -33.07 11.68
C LYS A 4 10.32 -31.74 10.99
N ILE A 5 10.64 -31.76 9.71
CA ILE A 5 10.86 -30.55 8.91
C ILE A 5 9.56 -29.77 8.76
N GLU A 6 8.45 -30.46 8.48
CA GLU A 6 7.11 -29.82 8.40
C GLU A 6 6.71 -29.14 9.72
N LYS A 7 6.95 -29.78 10.87
CA LYS A 7 6.68 -29.19 12.17
C LYS A 7 7.53 -27.96 12.48
N ILE A 8 8.82 -28.00 12.07
CA ILE A 8 9.72 -26.86 12.26
C ILE A 8 9.27 -25.70 11.35
N LEU A 9 8.86 -25.99 10.13
CA LEU A 9 8.38 -25.01 9.18
C LEU A 9 7.06 -24.36 9.64
N LEU A 10 6.12 -25.15 10.16
CA LEU A 10 4.89 -24.64 10.77
C LEU A 10 5.17 -23.79 12.00
N LEU A 11 6.10 -24.20 12.85
CA LEU A 11 6.48 -23.46 14.04
C LEU A 11 7.15 -22.12 13.68
N SER A 12 7.99 -22.08 12.66
CA SER A 12 8.63 -20.85 12.19
C SER A 12 7.63 -19.87 11.58
N VAL A 13 6.67 -20.35 10.80
CA VAL A 13 5.59 -19.54 10.25
C VAL A 13 4.72 -18.96 11.38
N PHE A 14 4.37 -19.78 12.38
CA PHE A 14 3.60 -19.33 13.53
C PHE A 14 4.36 -18.27 14.36
N LEU A 15 5.67 -18.43 14.51
CA LEU A 15 6.52 -17.47 15.21
C LEU A 15 6.61 -16.13 14.47
N ILE A 16 6.69 -16.14 13.15
CA ILE A 16 6.71 -14.93 12.32
C ILE A 16 5.38 -14.18 12.43
N ILE A 17 4.26 -14.89 12.42
CA ILE A 17 2.92 -14.29 12.59
C ILE A 17 2.74 -13.67 13.96
N SER A 18 3.25 -14.30 15.03
CA SER A 18 3.11 -13.80 16.41
C SER A 18 3.91 -12.50 16.65
N VAL A 19 5.03 -12.29 15.99
CA VAL A 19 5.81 -11.05 16.09
C VAL A 19 5.08 -9.86 15.44
N SER A 20 4.24 -10.12 14.45
CA SER A 20 3.51 -9.07 13.73
C SER A 20 2.36 -8.44 14.52
N VAL A 21 1.88 -9.08 15.59
CA VAL A 21 0.72 -8.61 16.37
C VAL A 21 1.09 -7.56 17.43
N SER A 22 2.36 -7.46 17.81
CA SER A 22 2.82 -6.54 18.86
C SER A 22 3.08 -5.10 18.36
N ALA A 23 2.92 -4.83 17.06
CA ALA A 23 3.29 -3.55 16.45
C ALA A 23 2.15 -2.50 16.45
N GLN A 24 1.04 -2.74 17.14
CA GLN A 24 -0.10 -1.81 17.15
C GLN A 24 -0.28 -1.08 18.50
N GLU A 25 0.81 -0.69 19.12
CA GLU A 25 0.71 0.29 20.19
C GLU A 25 0.87 1.71 19.63
N GLY A 26 -0.26 2.39 19.59
CA GLY A 26 -0.32 3.83 19.60
C GLY A 26 -0.51 4.46 18.23
N ALA A 27 -1.52 5.25 18.14
CA ALA A 27 -1.71 6.30 17.14
C ALA A 27 -0.58 7.35 17.18
N TYR A 28 0.68 6.91 17.17
CA TYR A 28 1.84 7.80 17.09
C TYR A 28 1.98 8.48 15.72
N GLY A 29 1.13 8.08 14.75
CA GLY A 29 1.00 8.74 13.45
C GLY A 29 -0.08 9.81 13.37
N ALA A 30 -0.96 9.90 14.37
CA ALA A 30 -2.07 10.86 14.38
C ALA A 30 -1.62 12.22 14.91
N TYR A 31 -0.87 12.97 14.10
CA TYR A 31 -0.40 14.32 14.45
C TYR A 31 -1.27 15.44 13.90
N SER A 32 -2.21 15.10 13.03
CA SER A 32 -3.19 16.04 12.53
C SER A 32 -4.40 16.09 13.47
N PRO A 33 -4.98 17.26 13.75
CA PRO A 33 -6.27 17.32 14.44
C PRO A 33 -7.36 16.51 13.74
N TYR A 34 -7.28 16.35 12.44
CA TYR A 34 -8.19 15.54 11.64
C TYR A 34 -8.00 14.04 11.88
N SER A 35 -6.78 13.58 12.17
CA SER A 35 -6.50 12.20 12.53
C SER A 35 -6.89 11.87 13.97
N ILE A 36 -6.78 12.85 14.88
CA ILE A 36 -7.11 12.67 16.30
C ILE A 36 -8.62 12.65 16.52
N PHE A 37 -9.38 13.54 15.85
CA PHE A 37 -10.80 13.75 16.06
C PHE A 37 -11.69 13.30 14.91
N GLY A 38 -11.12 12.79 13.82
CA GLY A 38 -11.83 12.40 12.61
C GLY A 38 -11.24 11.21 11.90
N ILE A 39 -11.52 11.12 10.62
CA ILE A 39 -11.10 10.02 9.73
C ILE A 39 -9.65 10.18 9.24
N GLY A 40 -8.98 11.26 9.60
CA GLY A 40 -7.65 11.60 9.08
C GLY A 40 -7.68 12.36 7.76
N ASP A 41 -6.50 12.58 7.23
CA ASP A 41 -6.36 13.15 5.89
C ASP A 41 -6.59 12.03 4.87
N LEU A 42 -7.54 12.23 3.95
CA LEU A 42 -7.84 11.25 2.92
C LEU A 42 -6.62 11.02 2.03
N SER A 43 -6.23 9.76 1.89
CA SER A 43 -5.15 9.38 0.99
C SER A 43 -5.61 9.51 -0.47
N LYS A 44 -4.74 10.07 -1.33
CA LYS A 44 -5.03 10.09 -2.76
C LYS A 44 -5.03 8.67 -3.31
N GLU A 45 -6.05 8.32 -4.05
CA GLU A 45 -6.14 7.02 -4.72
C GLU A 45 -5.09 6.86 -5.83
N GLY A 46 -4.80 5.61 -6.18
CA GLY A 46 -3.86 5.26 -7.23
C GLY A 46 -2.51 4.75 -6.72
N THR A 47 -1.80 4.02 -7.55
CA THR A 47 -0.43 3.56 -7.28
C THR A 47 0.54 4.73 -7.21
N ALA A 48 1.77 4.49 -6.79
CA ALA A 48 2.83 5.50 -6.77
C ALA A 48 2.99 6.18 -8.14
N TYR A 49 2.81 5.43 -9.22
CA TYR A 49 2.81 5.97 -10.58
C TYR A 49 1.67 6.96 -10.83
N ASN A 50 0.43 6.62 -10.45
CA ASN A 50 -0.71 7.52 -10.61
C ASN A 50 -0.53 8.81 -9.79
N LYS A 51 0.03 8.69 -8.58
CA LYS A 51 0.31 9.83 -7.71
C LYS A 51 1.38 10.75 -8.26
N SER A 52 2.44 10.22 -8.85
CA SER A 52 3.48 11.03 -9.48
C SER A 52 2.94 11.88 -10.65
N MET A 53 1.84 11.42 -11.26
CA MET A 53 1.11 12.16 -12.29
C MET A 53 -0.04 13.02 -11.74
N GLY A 54 -0.04 13.32 -10.45
CA GLY A 54 -1.07 14.15 -9.81
C GLY A 54 -2.39 13.42 -9.51
N GLY A 55 -2.40 12.08 -9.53
CA GLY A 55 -3.59 11.26 -9.25
C GLY A 55 -4.39 10.90 -10.52
N VAL A 56 -3.83 11.12 -11.69
CA VAL A 56 -4.47 10.71 -12.96
C VAL A 56 -4.37 9.20 -13.10
N GLY A 57 -5.51 8.53 -13.29
CA GLY A 57 -5.54 7.06 -13.36
C GLY A 57 -6.75 6.48 -14.09
N ILE A 58 -7.92 7.10 -13.96
CA ILE A 58 -9.20 6.53 -14.41
C ILE A 58 -9.21 6.20 -15.91
N ALA A 59 -8.63 7.05 -16.75
CA ALA A 59 -8.59 6.87 -18.20
C ALA A 59 -7.26 6.34 -18.72
N THR A 60 -6.27 6.15 -17.85
CA THR A 60 -4.94 5.70 -18.28
C THR A 60 -4.88 4.18 -18.38
N ARG A 61 -4.28 3.71 -19.48
CA ARG A 61 -4.05 2.30 -19.75
C ARG A 61 -2.61 2.10 -20.18
N ASN A 62 -1.79 1.47 -19.36
CA ASN A 62 -0.37 1.25 -19.62
C ASN A 62 -0.04 -0.23 -19.41
N ASN A 63 0.85 -0.76 -20.23
CA ASN A 63 1.25 -2.15 -20.21
C ASN A 63 2.37 -2.46 -19.18
N ARG A 64 2.95 -1.44 -18.56
CA ARG A 64 4.11 -1.58 -17.65
C ARG A 64 3.81 -1.28 -16.19
N VAL A 65 2.65 -0.70 -15.89
CA VAL A 65 2.27 -0.30 -14.53
C VAL A 65 0.90 -0.84 -14.17
N ILE A 66 0.72 -1.17 -12.92
CA ILE A 66 -0.59 -1.53 -12.39
C ILE A 66 -1.39 -0.25 -12.16
N ASN A 67 -2.63 -0.24 -12.62
CA ASN A 67 -3.55 0.86 -12.38
C ASN A 67 -4.90 0.30 -11.91
N TYR A 68 -5.10 0.28 -10.60
CA TYR A 68 -6.34 -0.23 -10.02
C TYR A 68 -7.51 0.76 -10.09
N MET A 69 -7.25 2.04 -10.38
CA MET A 69 -8.29 3.04 -10.61
C MET A 69 -9.07 2.77 -11.90
N ASN A 70 -8.45 2.05 -12.84
CA ASN A 70 -9.08 1.63 -14.09
C ASN A 70 -9.06 0.09 -14.18
N PRO A 71 -10.16 -0.61 -13.85
CA PRO A 71 -10.20 -2.06 -13.93
C PRO A 71 -9.86 -2.62 -15.31
N ALA A 72 -10.18 -1.89 -16.38
CA ALA A 72 -9.84 -2.30 -17.74
C ALA A 72 -8.34 -2.23 -18.05
N ALA A 73 -7.57 -1.46 -17.29
CA ALA A 73 -6.12 -1.36 -17.47
C ALA A 73 -5.39 -2.64 -17.05
N VAL A 74 -6.00 -3.50 -16.25
CA VAL A 74 -5.41 -4.77 -15.81
C VAL A 74 -5.09 -5.69 -16.98
N THR A 75 -5.82 -5.58 -18.07
CA THR A 75 -5.62 -6.37 -19.30
C THR A 75 -4.73 -5.69 -20.33
N ALA A 76 -4.14 -4.53 -20.03
CA ALA A 76 -3.31 -3.77 -20.97
C ALA A 76 -1.91 -4.34 -21.20
N ARG A 77 -1.52 -5.38 -20.49
CA ARG A 77 -0.20 -5.99 -20.57
C ARG A 77 0.05 -6.69 -21.89
N ASP A 78 1.31 -6.63 -22.37
CA ASP A 78 1.71 -7.23 -23.64
C ASP A 78 1.88 -8.76 -23.57
N SER A 79 2.07 -9.30 -22.36
CA SER A 79 2.29 -10.72 -22.13
C SER A 79 1.53 -11.19 -20.89
N LEU A 80 1.38 -12.51 -20.76
CA LEU A 80 0.81 -13.16 -19.55
C LEU A 80 1.81 -13.09 -18.38
N SER A 81 2.24 -11.89 -18.02
CA SER A 81 3.21 -11.65 -16.95
C SER A 81 2.53 -11.29 -15.63
N PHE A 82 3.07 -11.81 -14.55
CA PHE A 82 2.78 -11.35 -13.20
C PHE A 82 3.31 -9.92 -13.03
N MET A 83 2.55 -9.09 -12.35
CA MET A 83 2.97 -7.73 -12.00
C MET A 83 2.72 -7.50 -10.51
N ALA A 84 3.66 -6.82 -9.85
CA ALA A 84 3.52 -6.37 -8.48
C ALA A 84 3.95 -4.90 -8.38
N ASP A 85 3.21 -4.14 -7.61
CA ASP A 85 3.51 -2.75 -7.26
C ASP A 85 3.62 -2.64 -5.74
N PHE A 86 4.62 -1.92 -5.27
CA PHE A 86 4.84 -1.69 -3.86
C PHE A 86 5.23 -0.23 -3.65
N GLY A 87 4.37 0.52 -3.01
CA GLY A 87 4.56 1.94 -2.75
C GLY A 87 4.94 2.23 -1.30
N LEU A 88 5.91 3.13 -1.15
CA LEU A 88 6.31 3.70 0.13
C LEU A 88 6.10 5.21 0.08
N VAL A 89 5.66 5.79 1.16
CA VAL A 89 5.51 7.24 1.30
C VAL A 89 6.20 7.71 2.57
N GLN A 90 6.92 8.80 2.43
CA GLN A 90 7.48 9.55 3.54
C GLN A 90 6.84 10.94 3.55
N ASN A 91 6.15 11.26 4.64
CA ASN A 91 5.54 12.57 4.84
C ASN A 91 6.32 13.34 5.91
N ASN A 92 6.79 14.52 5.53
CA ASN A 92 7.38 15.49 6.45
C ASN A 92 6.39 16.64 6.62
N LYS A 93 5.69 16.67 7.74
CA LYS A 93 4.72 17.73 8.07
C LYS A 93 5.33 18.65 9.12
N MET A 94 5.26 19.94 8.90
CA MET A 94 5.65 20.96 9.88
C MET A 94 4.40 21.77 10.27
N PHE A 95 4.12 21.75 11.56
CA PHE A 95 3.05 22.55 12.15
C PHE A 95 3.67 23.81 12.78
N ALA A 96 3.13 24.96 12.46
CA ALA A 96 3.56 26.24 13.02
C ALA A 96 2.35 27.00 13.56
N GLN A 97 2.45 27.48 14.80
CA GLN A 97 1.45 28.32 15.43
C GLN A 97 2.17 29.42 16.24
N GLY A 98 2.21 30.61 15.70
CA GLY A 98 3.04 31.69 16.26
C GLY A 98 4.51 31.30 16.24
N ASP A 99 5.17 31.34 17.41
CA ASP A 99 6.57 30.95 17.57
C ASP A 99 6.79 29.45 17.80
N LEU A 100 5.71 28.70 18.02
CA LEU A 100 5.78 27.26 18.22
C LEU A 100 5.86 26.53 16.88
N ARG A 101 6.85 25.65 16.75
CA ARG A 101 7.03 24.80 15.57
C ARG A 101 7.19 23.36 16.00
N SER A 102 6.45 22.47 15.36
CA SER A 102 6.55 21.03 15.53
C SER A 102 6.72 20.36 14.19
N GLY A 103 7.79 19.57 14.05
CA GLY A 103 8.05 18.77 12.86
C GLY A 103 7.71 17.31 13.11
N ASN A 104 7.00 16.71 12.18
CA ASN A 104 6.72 15.29 12.19
C ASN A 104 7.15 14.64 10.88
N ASN A 105 7.78 13.49 11.01
CA ASN A 105 8.22 12.66 9.89
C ASN A 105 7.56 11.28 10.04
N THR A 106 6.68 10.93 9.11
CA THR A 106 6.02 9.64 9.07
C THR A 106 6.44 8.87 7.82
N PHE A 107 6.73 7.59 8.01
CA PHE A 107 7.05 6.66 6.94
C PHE A 107 6.01 5.55 6.93
N ASN A 108 5.27 5.42 5.83
CA ASN A 108 4.19 4.47 5.69
C ASN A 108 4.31 3.64 4.42
N ILE A 109 3.82 2.41 4.49
CA ILE A 109 3.54 1.61 3.29
C ILE A 109 2.28 2.20 2.67
N TYR A 110 2.40 2.58 1.41
CA TYR A 110 1.37 3.31 0.71
C TYR A 110 0.42 2.41 -0.05
N ASP A 111 0.96 1.45 -0.78
CA ASP A 111 0.19 0.45 -1.50
C ASP A 111 0.99 -0.84 -1.67
N PHE A 112 0.28 -1.91 -1.77
CA PHE A 112 0.78 -3.20 -2.21
C PHE A 112 -0.27 -3.82 -3.11
N VAL A 113 0.02 -3.92 -4.39
CA VAL A 113 -0.92 -4.44 -5.39
C VAL A 113 -0.23 -5.48 -6.25
N MET A 114 -0.91 -6.62 -6.41
CA MET A 114 -0.47 -7.72 -7.28
C MET A 114 -1.51 -7.98 -8.36
N SER A 115 -1.05 -8.31 -9.56
CA SER A 115 -1.90 -8.62 -10.68
C SER A 115 -1.44 -9.90 -11.38
N PHE A 116 -2.37 -10.84 -11.53
CA PHE A 116 -2.17 -12.17 -12.09
C PHE A 116 -2.94 -12.28 -13.41
N PRO A 117 -2.30 -12.67 -14.51
CA PRO A 117 -3.00 -12.99 -15.73
C PRO A 117 -3.76 -14.31 -15.57
N ILE A 118 -5.02 -14.35 -16.00
CA ILE A 118 -5.81 -15.58 -16.09
C ILE A 118 -5.84 -16.05 -17.55
N TRP A 119 -6.07 -15.11 -18.46
CA TRP A 119 -6.14 -15.36 -19.89
C TRP A 119 -5.63 -14.13 -20.65
N ARG A 120 -5.60 -14.21 -21.99
CA ARG A 120 -5.13 -13.10 -22.85
C ARG A 120 -5.90 -11.79 -22.66
N SER A 121 -7.18 -11.87 -22.30
CA SER A 121 -8.08 -10.72 -22.12
C SER A 121 -8.64 -10.61 -20.70
N SER A 122 -8.15 -11.40 -19.75
CA SER A 122 -8.61 -11.36 -18.37
C SER A 122 -7.46 -11.49 -17.39
N ALA A 123 -7.55 -10.73 -16.31
CA ALA A 123 -6.58 -10.76 -15.24
C ALA A 123 -7.29 -10.53 -13.89
N PHE A 124 -6.68 -11.05 -12.85
CA PHE A 124 -7.10 -10.84 -11.48
C PHE A 124 -6.12 -9.88 -10.80
N MET A 125 -6.64 -8.99 -9.99
CA MET A 125 -5.84 -8.03 -9.22
C MET A 125 -6.31 -8.04 -7.77
N VAL A 126 -5.36 -8.03 -6.85
CA VAL A 126 -5.58 -7.91 -5.42
C VAL A 126 -4.57 -6.95 -4.85
N GLY A 127 -5.00 -6.14 -3.90
CA GLY A 127 -4.12 -5.18 -3.26
C GLY A 127 -4.68 -4.64 -1.95
N ILE A 128 -3.80 -3.98 -1.22
CA ILE A 128 -4.11 -3.27 0.01
C ILE A 128 -3.62 -1.84 -0.18
N THR A 129 -4.51 -0.88 0.04
CA THR A 129 -4.21 0.54 -0.02
C THR A 129 -4.79 1.24 1.20
N PRO A 130 -4.09 2.19 1.83
CA PRO A 130 -4.64 2.96 2.93
C PRO A 130 -5.74 3.89 2.41
N TYR A 131 -6.75 4.08 3.22
CA TYR A 131 -7.84 5.02 2.95
C TYR A 131 -7.52 6.42 3.47
N SER A 132 -6.85 6.51 4.60
CA SER A 132 -6.48 7.78 5.26
C SER A 132 -5.21 7.64 6.10
N ASP A 133 -4.56 8.76 6.38
CA ASP A 133 -3.39 8.92 7.26
C ASP A 133 -3.78 9.47 8.64
#